data_345dc3a625a19b9d697ae19ecd21dd1e
#
_entry.id   345dc3a625a19b9d697ae19ecd21dd1e
#
_cell.length_a   1.000
_cell.length_b   1.000
_cell.length_c   1.000
_cell.angle_alpha   90.00
_cell.angle_beta   90.00
_cell.angle_gamma   90.00
#
_symmetry.space_group_name_H-M   'P 1'
#
loop_
_entity.id
_entity.type
_entity.pdbx_description
1 polymer ?
#
loop_
_entity_poly.entity_id
_entity_poly.type
_entity_poly.pdbx_seq_one_letter_code
_entity_poly.pdbx_strand_id
1 'polypeptide(L)'
;MTPFRIRRLGPGDEAALERLAHDETDFTDEPPSPPLTPDAARAYLSDPGVWHWHAEDDSGRPVGFLMAYRHRRRSGDPLDVMFEEIGVRQAWRGRGVGRALVAALHAHMREQGICNVWVAADSEEAQAFYRACGYDTDELQGVILSRTLDC
;
A
#
# COMPACT_ATOMS: atom_id res chain seq x y z
N MET A 1 23.12 5.50 -9.11
CA MET A 1 21.75 5.08 -8.71
C MET A 1 21.23 6.13 -7.74
N THR A 2 20.12 6.75 -8.05
CA THR A 2 19.51 7.74 -7.16
C THR A 2 18.96 7.00 -5.95
N PRO A 3 19.39 7.32 -4.73
CA PRO A 3 18.93 6.65 -3.54
C PRO A 3 17.47 7.01 -3.23
N PHE A 4 16.77 6.10 -2.59
CA PHE A 4 15.46 6.33 -2.00
C PHE A 4 15.44 5.76 -0.58
N ARG A 5 14.53 6.23 0.24
CA ARG A 5 14.31 5.72 1.58
C ARG A 5 12.87 5.28 1.76
N ILE A 6 12.65 4.23 2.52
CA ILE A 6 11.31 3.79 2.91
C ILE A 6 10.95 4.43 4.23
N ARG A 7 9.77 5.04 4.29
CA ARG A 7 9.27 5.70 5.49
C ARG A 7 7.80 5.32 5.71
N ARG A 8 7.46 4.89 6.92
CA ARG A 8 6.07 4.68 7.31
C ARG A 8 5.45 6.02 7.70
N LEU A 9 4.24 6.29 7.18
CA LEU A 9 3.48 7.48 7.54
C LEU A 9 2.68 7.25 8.82
N GLY A 10 2.46 8.32 9.56
CA GLY A 10 1.66 8.35 10.77
C GLY A 10 1.09 9.74 11.02
N PRO A 11 0.49 9.98 12.20
CA PRO A 11 -0.01 11.30 12.57
C PRO A 11 1.07 12.37 12.40
N GLY A 12 0.72 13.47 11.74
CA GLY A 12 1.64 14.55 11.37
C GLY A 12 2.13 14.50 9.92
N ASP A 13 1.88 13.40 9.19
CA ASP A 13 2.30 13.23 7.80
C ASP A 13 1.19 13.55 6.78
N GLU A 14 0.16 14.30 7.16
CA GLU A 14 -0.98 14.63 6.30
C GLU A 14 -0.55 15.33 5.01
N ALA A 15 0.46 16.19 5.08
CA ALA A 15 1.01 16.86 3.90
C ALA A 15 1.67 15.90 2.90
N ALA A 16 2.22 14.78 3.37
CA ALA A 16 2.78 13.75 2.50
C ALA A 16 1.68 13.02 1.71
N LEU A 17 0.54 12.74 2.34
CA LEU A 17 -0.62 12.17 1.65
C LEU A 17 -1.19 13.13 0.60
N GLU A 18 -1.32 14.40 0.91
CA GLU A 18 -1.79 15.41 -0.03
C GLU A 18 -0.87 15.50 -1.25
N ARG A 19 0.45 15.48 -1.01
CA ARG A 19 1.44 15.50 -2.09
C ARG A 19 1.34 14.27 -2.98
N LEU A 20 1.11 13.09 -2.41
CA LEU A 20 0.90 11.86 -3.16
C LEU A 20 -0.33 11.98 -4.08
N ALA A 21 -1.45 12.47 -3.58
CA ALA A 21 -2.69 12.63 -4.34
C ALA A 21 -2.52 13.57 -5.55
N HIS A 22 -1.76 14.65 -5.40
CA HIS A 22 -1.46 15.55 -6.52
C HIS A 22 -0.61 14.91 -7.62
N ASP A 23 0.23 13.95 -7.26
CA ASP A 23 1.16 13.28 -8.16
C ASP A 23 0.66 11.91 -8.66
N GLU A 24 -0.57 11.54 -8.35
CA GLU A 24 -1.11 10.19 -8.54
C GLU A 24 -1.08 9.71 -9.99
N THR A 25 -1.23 10.61 -10.96
CA THR A 25 -1.15 10.29 -12.40
C THR A 25 0.18 9.68 -12.84
N ASP A 26 1.25 9.91 -12.11
CA ASP A 26 2.56 9.29 -12.38
C ASP A 26 2.65 7.83 -11.90
N PHE A 27 1.67 7.36 -11.13
CA PHE A 27 1.67 6.02 -10.53
C PHE A 27 0.72 5.06 -11.24
N THR A 28 -0.40 5.55 -11.74
CA THR A 28 -1.44 4.75 -12.40
C THR A 28 -1.97 5.47 -13.63
N ASP A 29 -2.62 4.72 -14.54
CA ASP A 29 -3.30 5.29 -15.70
C ASP A 29 -4.73 5.74 -15.35
N GLU A 30 -5.14 5.59 -14.10
CA GLU A 30 -6.44 6.04 -13.61
C GLU A 30 -6.46 7.55 -13.36
N PRO A 31 -7.62 8.20 -13.50
CA PRO A 31 -7.75 9.61 -13.16
C PRO A 31 -7.44 9.82 -11.67
N PRO A 32 -6.79 10.95 -11.30
CA PRO A 32 -6.41 11.21 -9.92
C PRO A 32 -7.65 11.32 -9.03
N SER A 33 -7.58 10.69 -7.86
CA SER A 33 -8.58 10.86 -6.81
C SER A 33 -8.45 12.24 -6.16
N PRO A 34 -9.53 12.86 -5.71
CA PRO A 34 -9.42 14.08 -4.94
C PRO A 34 -8.63 13.81 -3.64
N PRO A 35 -7.78 14.77 -3.21
CA PRO A 35 -7.07 14.61 -1.95
C PRO A 35 -8.03 14.50 -0.77
N LEU A 36 -7.63 13.77 0.25
CA LEU A 36 -8.39 13.70 1.50
C LEU A 36 -8.52 15.10 2.11
N THR A 37 -9.67 15.37 2.74
CA THR A 37 -9.77 16.56 3.60
C THR A 37 -8.76 16.45 4.76
N PRO A 38 -8.32 17.58 5.36
CA PRO A 38 -7.39 17.52 6.49
C PRO A 38 -7.86 16.63 7.65
N ASP A 39 -9.14 16.63 7.96
CA ASP A 39 -9.71 15.78 9.01
C ASP A 39 -9.72 14.30 8.62
N ALA A 40 -10.07 13.99 7.38
CA ALA A 40 -10.04 12.62 6.86
C ALA A 40 -8.59 12.08 6.80
N ALA A 41 -7.64 12.89 6.37
CA ALA A 41 -6.22 12.50 6.35
C ALA A 41 -5.69 12.23 7.76
N ARG A 42 -6.07 13.06 8.73
CA ARG A 42 -5.70 12.87 10.12
C ARG A 42 -6.30 11.60 10.71
N ALA A 43 -7.59 11.35 10.45
CA ALA A 43 -8.28 10.13 10.87
C ALA A 43 -7.63 8.89 10.25
N TYR A 44 -7.33 8.91 8.95
CA TYR A 44 -6.66 7.83 8.22
C TYR A 44 -5.30 7.48 8.84
N LEU A 45 -4.43 8.47 9.06
CA LEU A 45 -3.10 8.26 9.60
C LEU A 45 -3.09 7.91 11.09
N SER A 46 -4.15 8.21 11.82
CA SER A 46 -4.29 7.90 13.24
C SER A 46 -4.90 6.51 13.49
N ASP A 47 -5.47 5.88 12.47
CA ASP A 47 -6.06 4.55 12.61
C ASP A 47 -4.95 3.48 12.73
N PRO A 48 -4.89 2.74 13.84
CA PRO A 48 -3.88 1.70 14.03
C PRO A 48 -4.01 0.51 13.07
N GLY A 49 -5.15 0.37 12.42
CA GLY A 49 -5.40 -0.63 11.38
C GLY A 49 -4.91 -0.21 9.99
N VAL A 50 -4.56 1.06 9.80
CA VAL A 50 -4.04 1.58 8.54
C VAL A 50 -2.52 1.59 8.56
N TRP A 51 -1.91 0.97 7.56
CA TRP A 51 -0.47 0.96 7.36
C TRP A 51 -0.13 1.55 5.99
N HIS A 52 0.66 2.61 5.99
CA HIS A 52 1.00 3.34 4.78
C HIS A 52 2.49 3.66 4.76
N TRP A 53 3.17 3.29 3.69
CA TRP A 53 4.58 3.61 3.47
C TRP A 53 4.76 4.44 2.22
N HIS A 54 5.71 5.35 2.27
CA HIS A 54 6.29 5.99 1.09
C HIS A 54 7.72 5.51 0.87
N ALA A 55 8.07 5.37 -0.40
CA ALA A 55 9.45 5.48 -0.85
C ALA A 55 9.66 6.93 -1.27
N GLU A 56 10.64 7.58 -0.69
CA GLU A 56 10.93 9.01 -0.92
C GLU A 56 12.32 9.18 -1.51
N ASP A 57 12.47 10.09 -2.45
CA ASP A 57 13.78 10.51 -2.93
C ASP A 57 14.47 11.47 -1.93
N ASP A 58 15.68 11.93 -2.27
CA ASP A 58 16.47 12.82 -1.42
C ASP A 58 15.79 14.17 -1.11
N SER A 59 14.83 14.58 -1.94
CA SER A 59 14.03 15.80 -1.72
C SER A 59 12.81 15.56 -0.83
N GLY A 60 12.52 14.31 -0.48
CA GLY A 60 11.32 13.92 0.25
C GLY A 60 10.09 13.76 -0.64
N ARG A 61 10.27 13.75 -1.96
CA ARG A 61 9.17 13.50 -2.90
C ARG A 61 8.84 12.01 -2.92
N PRO A 62 7.54 11.63 -2.84
CA PRO A 62 7.17 10.23 -2.94
C PRO A 62 7.43 9.70 -4.36
N VAL A 63 8.19 8.63 -4.46
CA VAL A 63 8.51 7.91 -5.71
C VAL A 63 7.83 6.55 -5.77
N GLY A 64 7.27 6.12 -4.66
CA GLY A 64 6.46 4.91 -4.52
C GLY A 64 5.66 4.96 -3.23
N PHE A 65 4.60 4.17 -3.17
CA PHE A 65 3.80 4.01 -1.96
C PHE A 65 3.25 2.58 -1.85
N LEU A 66 2.89 2.20 -0.63
CA LEU A 66 2.19 0.97 -0.33
C LEU A 66 1.17 1.23 0.76
N MET A 67 -0.03 0.72 0.57
CA MET A 67 -1.13 0.77 1.54
C MET A 67 -1.54 -0.64 1.93
N ALA A 68 -1.72 -0.88 3.22
CA ALA A 68 -2.23 -2.13 3.75
C ALA A 68 -3.12 -1.87 4.97
N TYR A 69 -4.06 -2.77 5.19
CA TYR A 69 -4.99 -2.70 6.31
C TYR A 69 -4.87 -3.93 7.17
N ARG A 70 -4.70 -3.73 8.47
CA ARG A 70 -4.76 -4.77 9.46
C ARG A 70 -6.20 -4.94 9.93
N HIS A 71 -6.73 -6.13 9.89
CA HIS A 71 -8.08 -6.39 10.38
C HIS A 71 -8.15 -7.67 11.24
N ARG A 72 -9.16 -7.70 12.10
CA ARG A 72 -9.39 -8.85 12.98
C ARG A 72 -10.19 -9.91 12.23
N ARG A 73 -9.78 -11.16 12.42
CA ARG A 73 -10.60 -12.31 12.02
C ARG A 73 -11.66 -12.61 13.08
N ARG A 74 -12.79 -13.17 12.67
CA ARG A 74 -13.83 -13.62 13.57
C ARG A 74 -13.33 -14.70 14.55
N SER A 75 -12.37 -15.51 14.14
CA SER A 75 -11.74 -16.55 14.95
C SER A 75 -10.73 -16.04 15.99
N GLY A 76 -10.56 -14.73 16.15
CA GLY A 76 -9.59 -14.14 17.06
C GLY A 76 -8.21 -13.96 16.43
N ASP A 77 -7.18 -14.45 17.05
CA ASP A 77 -5.83 -14.44 16.52
C ASP A 77 -5.58 -15.60 15.53
N PRO A 78 -4.71 -15.40 14.53
CA PRO A 78 -3.96 -14.20 14.27
C PRO A 78 -4.77 -13.15 13.53
N LEU A 79 -4.35 -11.89 13.66
CA LEU A 79 -4.80 -10.80 12.81
C LEU A 79 -4.42 -11.07 11.35
N ASP A 80 -5.13 -10.45 10.43
CA ASP A 80 -4.93 -10.57 9.00
C ASP A 80 -4.54 -9.22 8.39
N VAL A 81 -3.77 -9.25 7.30
CA VAL A 81 -3.39 -8.04 6.56
C VAL A 81 -3.91 -8.15 5.14
N MET A 82 -4.65 -7.13 4.73
CA MET A 82 -5.00 -6.92 3.34
C MET A 82 -4.01 -5.92 2.75
N PHE A 83 -3.24 -6.38 1.77
CA PHE A 83 -2.39 -5.51 0.97
C PHE A 83 -3.27 -4.85 -0.09
N GLU A 84 -3.61 -3.58 0.11
CA GLU A 84 -4.58 -2.88 -0.72
C GLU A 84 -4.00 -2.43 -2.05
N GLU A 85 -2.89 -1.68 -2.00
CA GLU A 85 -2.35 -1.03 -3.18
C GLU A 85 -0.84 -0.80 -3.07
N ILE A 86 -0.18 -0.85 -4.22
CA ILE A 86 1.22 -0.44 -4.38
C ILE A 86 1.35 0.34 -5.69
N GLY A 87 2.08 1.43 -5.65
CA GLY A 87 2.42 2.21 -6.83
C GLY A 87 3.89 2.61 -6.82
N VAL A 88 4.49 2.64 -8.00
CA VAL A 88 5.87 3.14 -8.21
C VAL A 88 5.84 4.06 -9.43
N ARG A 89 6.37 5.28 -9.28
CA ARG A 89 6.50 6.22 -10.40
C ARG A 89 7.18 5.55 -11.58
N GLN A 90 6.69 5.83 -12.76
CA GLN A 90 7.18 5.21 -13.99
C GLN A 90 8.71 5.33 -14.13
N ALA A 91 9.28 6.50 -13.86
CA ALA A 91 10.72 6.75 -13.92
C ALA A 91 11.54 5.97 -12.86
N TRP A 92 10.89 5.43 -11.85
CA TRP A 92 11.50 4.69 -10.73
C TRP A 92 11.27 3.18 -10.78
N ARG A 93 10.51 2.71 -11.76
CA ARG A 93 10.26 1.26 -11.96
C ARG A 93 11.55 0.55 -12.35
N GLY A 94 11.64 -0.73 -11.97
CA GLY A 94 12.83 -1.54 -12.22
C GLY A 94 14.05 -1.21 -11.35
N ARG A 95 13.89 -0.35 -10.35
CA ARG A 95 14.96 0.07 -9.43
C ARG A 95 14.86 -0.53 -8.02
N GLY A 96 13.97 -1.49 -7.83
CA GLY A 96 13.78 -2.16 -6.54
C GLY A 96 12.87 -1.44 -5.55
N VAL A 97 12.24 -0.32 -5.91
CA VAL A 97 11.36 0.45 -5.03
C VAL A 97 10.19 -0.40 -4.54
N GLY A 98 9.47 -1.06 -5.44
CA GLY A 98 8.34 -1.92 -5.08
C GLY A 98 8.73 -3.05 -4.14
N ARG A 99 9.86 -3.73 -4.41
CA ARG A 99 10.37 -4.79 -3.54
C ARG A 99 10.74 -4.28 -2.15
N ALA A 100 11.33 -3.09 -2.06
CA ALA A 100 11.67 -2.47 -0.78
C ALA A 100 10.43 -2.11 0.04
N LEU A 101 9.37 -1.62 -0.61
CA LEU A 101 8.09 -1.36 0.03
C LEU A 101 7.46 -2.65 0.59
N VAL A 102 7.43 -3.72 -0.21
CA VAL A 102 6.90 -5.03 0.24
C VAL A 102 7.75 -5.59 1.38
N ALA A 103 9.07 -5.45 1.32
CA ALA A 103 9.95 -5.86 2.41
C ALA A 103 9.66 -5.10 3.72
N ALA A 104 9.35 -3.81 3.64
CA ALA A 104 8.95 -3.00 4.80
C ALA A 104 7.62 -3.48 5.40
N LEU A 105 6.63 -3.80 4.56
CA LEU A 105 5.37 -4.40 5.01
C LEU A 105 5.63 -5.73 5.75
N HIS A 106 6.39 -6.64 5.16
CA HIS A 106 6.67 -7.94 5.76
C HIS A 106 7.47 -7.82 7.07
N ALA A 107 8.43 -6.89 7.15
CA ALA A 107 9.17 -6.64 8.38
C ALA A 107 8.23 -6.16 9.49
N HIS A 108 7.35 -5.21 9.19
CA HIS A 108 6.38 -4.71 10.15
C HIS A 108 5.38 -5.79 10.61
N MET A 109 4.91 -6.63 9.70
CA MET A 109 4.07 -7.78 10.04
C MET A 109 4.76 -8.71 11.04
N ARG A 110 6.04 -9.03 10.82
CA ARG A 110 6.82 -9.87 11.76
C ARG A 110 6.94 -9.23 13.13
N GLU A 111 7.20 -7.93 13.19
CA GLU A 111 7.26 -7.17 14.45
C GLU A 111 5.93 -7.22 15.22
N GLN A 112 4.81 -7.24 14.49
CA GLN A 112 3.47 -7.33 15.05
C GLN A 112 3.01 -8.77 15.31
N GLY A 113 3.81 -9.79 14.98
CA GLY A 113 3.44 -11.19 15.11
C GLY A 113 2.34 -11.64 14.14
N ILE A 114 2.16 -10.94 13.02
CA ILE A 114 1.15 -11.24 11.99
C ILE A 114 1.82 -11.99 10.85
N CYS A 115 1.30 -13.17 10.53
CA CYS A 115 1.92 -14.07 9.55
C CYS A 115 1.14 -14.19 8.24
N ASN A 116 -0.06 -13.64 8.16
CA ASN A 116 -0.92 -13.81 7.00
C ASN A 116 -1.22 -12.49 6.30
N VAL A 117 -0.96 -12.45 5.00
CA VAL A 117 -1.24 -11.30 4.13
C VAL A 117 -1.79 -11.81 2.80
N TRP A 118 -2.76 -11.10 2.26
CA TRP A 118 -3.32 -11.39 0.95
C TRP A 118 -3.47 -10.12 0.12
N VAL A 119 -3.47 -10.27 -1.20
CA VAL A 119 -3.62 -9.19 -2.17
C VAL A 119 -4.48 -9.67 -3.32
N ALA A 120 -5.31 -8.80 -3.86
CA ALA A 120 -6.02 -9.03 -5.10
C ALA A 120 -5.19 -8.45 -6.25
N ALA A 121 -4.77 -9.30 -7.20
CA ALA A 121 -4.01 -8.88 -8.36
C ALA A 121 -4.94 -8.80 -9.58
N ASP A 122 -5.02 -7.63 -10.19
CA ASP A 122 -5.94 -7.30 -11.29
C ASP A 122 -5.33 -7.49 -12.69
N SER A 123 -4.04 -7.78 -12.78
CA SER A 123 -3.32 -7.96 -14.04
C SER A 123 -2.25 -9.04 -13.96
N GLU A 124 -1.83 -9.55 -15.11
CA GLU A 124 -0.71 -10.51 -15.18
C GLU A 124 0.61 -9.88 -14.71
N GLU A 125 0.83 -8.60 -14.98
CA GLU A 125 2.00 -7.87 -14.51
C GLU A 125 2.03 -7.77 -12.98
N ALA A 126 0.91 -7.41 -12.35
CA ALA A 126 0.77 -7.39 -10.91
C ALA A 126 0.99 -8.78 -10.30
N GLN A 127 0.39 -9.82 -10.87
CA GLN A 127 0.60 -11.20 -10.42
C GLN A 127 2.06 -11.61 -10.48
N ALA A 128 2.77 -11.29 -11.56
CA ALA A 128 4.19 -11.59 -11.72
C ALA A 128 5.04 -10.88 -10.65
N PHE A 129 4.71 -9.61 -10.36
CA PHE A 129 5.37 -8.84 -9.31
C PHE A 129 5.16 -9.47 -7.93
N TYR A 130 3.93 -9.81 -7.57
CA TYR A 130 3.64 -10.43 -6.26
C TYR A 130 4.29 -11.79 -6.12
N ARG A 131 4.27 -12.62 -7.16
CA ARG A 131 5.00 -13.91 -7.14
C ARG A 131 6.49 -13.72 -6.94
N ALA A 132 7.10 -12.71 -7.57
CA ALA A 132 8.50 -12.38 -7.35
C ALA A 132 8.79 -11.91 -5.90
N CYS A 133 7.77 -11.45 -5.18
CA CYS A 133 7.84 -11.10 -3.75
C CYS A 133 7.48 -12.29 -2.82
N GLY A 134 7.26 -13.49 -3.35
CA GLY A 134 6.98 -14.69 -2.58
C GLY A 134 5.51 -14.99 -2.35
N TYR A 135 4.60 -14.33 -3.06
CA TYR A 135 3.16 -14.61 -3.00
C TYR A 135 2.80 -15.76 -3.95
N ASP A 136 1.88 -16.59 -3.53
CA ASP A 136 1.32 -17.66 -4.33
C ASP A 136 -0.20 -17.48 -4.50
N THR A 137 -0.76 -18.18 -5.50
CA THR A 137 -2.20 -18.21 -5.68
C THR A 137 -2.85 -18.87 -4.48
N ASP A 138 -3.87 -18.22 -3.90
CA ASP A 138 -4.65 -18.81 -2.81
C ASP A 138 -5.45 -20.00 -3.34
N GLU A 139 -5.47 -21.10 -2.56
CA GLU A 139 -6.26 -22.30 -2.88
C GLU A 139 -7.77 -22.01 -2.88
N LEU A 140 -8.19 -21.04 -2.08
CA LEU A 140 -9.57 -20.55 -2.04
C LEU A 140 -9.77 -19.47 -3.12
N GLN A 141 -9.89 -19.89 -4.36
CA GLN A 141 -10.19 -18.98 -5.45
C GLN A 141 -11.63 -18.44 -5.32
N GLY A 142 -11.75 -17.17 -5.05
CA GLY A 142 -13.02 -16.46 -4.98
C GLY A 142 -13.20 -15.46 -6.11
N VAL A 143 -14.45 -15.08 -6.35
CA VAL A 143 -14.80 -13.96 -7.21
C VAL A 143 -15.10 -12.75 -6.32
N ILE A 144 -14.48 -11.61 -6.63
CA ILE A 144 -14.81 -10.35 -5.94
C ILE A 144 -16.12 -9.83 -6.52
N LEU A 145 -17.11 -9.66 -5.67
CA LEU A 145 -18.39 -9.04 -6.01
C LEU A 145 -18.50 -7.70 -5.31
N SER A 146 -18.93 -6.70 -6.03
CA SER A 146 -19.11 -5.35 -5.47
C SER A 146 -20.52 -4.83 -5.78
N ARG A 147 -21.01 -3.96 -4.91
CA ARG A 147 -22.27 -3.22 -5.11
C ARG A 147 -22.13 -1.83 -4.53
N THR A 148 -22.50 -0.82 -5.29
CA THR A 148 -22.67 0.54 -4.80
C THR A 148 -24.13 0.74 -4.40
N LEU A 149 -24.37 1.27 -3.23
CA LEU A 149 -25.69 1.63 -2.75
C LEU A 149 -25.96 3.12 -3.03
N ASP A 150 -27.22 3.44 -3.28
CA ASP A 150 -27.67 4.82 -3.37
C ASP A 150 -27.73 5.39 -1.95
N CYS A 151 -26.83 6.34 -1.65
CA CYS A 151 -26.74 6.97 -0.33
C CYS A 151 -27.16 8.42 -0.38
#